data_358cf9ba18838bfcc324e4a5fe343899
#
_entry.id   358cf9ba18838bfcc324e4a5fe343899
#
_cell.length_a   1.000
_cell.length_b   1.000
_cell.length_c   1.000
_cell.angle_alpha   90.00
_cell.angle_beta   90.00
_cell.angle_gamma   90.00
#
_symmetry.space_group_name_H-M   'P 1'
#
loop_
_entity.id
_entity.type
_entity.pdbx_description
1 polymer ?
#
loop_
_entity_poly.entity_id
_entity_poly.type
_entity_poly.pdbx_seq_one_letter_code
_entity_poly.pdbx_strand_id
1 'polypeptide(L)'
;LMLDAVCVVDKQGVFVFVSAAFKDIFGYEPCEVIGKPMLDFVYKEDLEITLDAVDTLLSGGSKPRFENRWVRKDGQVVHILWSVRWSDSHQFRIAVAHDITERKKFEKQLQHMVGHDQLTGLPNRMLLLDRIQSTLTKADRQQVELSLLFIDFDGFKEVNDSYGHQCGDRLLQAIAARLQGCVRGSDTVGRLGGDEFLVLLHGISLRSDVHKTAEKIRKECEQAFVIDEHSLQLSVSIGIASYPEMGENEQQLIQHADQAMYVAKNAGGNRIV
;
A
#
# COMPACT_ATOMS: atom_id res chain seq x y z
N LEU A 1 23.11 23.77 16.10
CA LEU A 1 21.74 24.01 15.67
C LEU A 1 20.88 22.88 16.23
N MET A 2 20.00 23.19 17.17
CA MET A 2 19.00 22.23 17.65
C MET A 2 17.98 22.07 16.50
N LEU A 3 17.87 20.88 15.95
CA LEU A 3 16.85 20.53 14.96
C LEU A 3 15.46 20.33 15.60
N ASP A 4 15.42 20.14 16.93
CA ASP A 4 14.19 19.88 17.68
C ASP A 4 13.62 21.18 18.26
N ALA A 5 12.31 21.32 18.23
CA ALA A 5 11.64 22.43 18.87
C ALA A 5 11.31 22.11 20.33
N VAL A 6 11.61 23.07 21.22
CA VAL A 6 11.19 23.00 22.62
C VAL A 6 9.98 23.88 22.79
N CYS A 7 8.94 23.36 23.42
CA CYS A 7 7.79 24.17 23.83
C CYS A 7 7.40 23.90 25.29
N VAL A 8 6.82 24.91 25.90
CA VAL A 8 6.28 24.86 27.25
C VAL A 8 4.82 25.26 27.19
N VAL A 9 3.95 24.42 27.77
CA VAL A 9 2.52 24.68 27.87
C VAL A 9 2.08 24.60 29.33
N ASP A 10 1.12 25.41 29.69
CA ASP A 10 0.54 25.43 31.04
C ASP A 10 -0.42 24.24 31.28
N LYS A 11 -1.08 24.21 32.41
CA LYS A 11 -2.06 23.18 32.77
C LYS A 11 -3.24 23.11 31.80
N GLN A 12 -3.63 24.24 31.23
CA GLN A 12 -4.73 24.37 30.28
C GLN A 12 -4.33 23.99 28.84
N GLY A 13 -3.03 23.70 28.61
CA GLY A 13 -2.49 23.37 27.30
C GLY A 13 -2.20 24.58 26.43
N VAL A 14 -2.08 25.77 27.03
CA VAL A 14 -1.75 27.03 26.35
C VAL A 14 -0.24 27.21 26.28
N PHE A 15 0.27 27.60 25.12
CA PHE A 15 1.69 27.84 24.91
C PHE A 15 2.18 29.04 25.74
N VAL A 16 3.20 28.79 26.56
CA VAL A 16 3.90 29.81 27.36
C VAL A 16 5.24 30.18 26.73
N PHE A 17 5.87 29.19 26.11
CA PHE A 17 7.16 29.36 25.44
C PHE A 17 7.29 28.39 24.25
N VAL A 18 7.93 28.87 23.20
CA VAL A 18 8.43 28.04 22.09
C VAL A 18 9.83 28.50 21.69
N SER A 19 10.72 27.56 21.37
CA SER A 19 12.05 27.84 20.84
C SER A 19 12.03 28.36 19.42
N ALA A 20 13.11 28.93 18.91
CA ALA A 20 13.24 29.40 17.53
C ALA A 20 13.01 28.26 16.51
N ALA A 21 13.45 27.04 16.82
CA ALA A 21 13.26 25.87 15.97
C ALA A 21 11.76 25.50 15.76
N PHE A 22 10.84 26.00 16.57
CA PHE A 22 9.40 25.82 16.37
C PHE A 22 8.94 26.41 15.03
N LYS A 23 9.50 27.57 14.64
CA LYS A 23 9.22 28.17 13.33
C LYS A 23 9.67 27.28 12.17
N ASP A 24 10.84 26.67 12.29
CA ASP A 24 11.38 25.81 11.23
C ASP A 24 10.50 24.56 11.01
N ILE A 25 10.00 23.96 12.09
CA ILE A 25 9.15 22.77 12.05
C ILE A 25 7.71 23.12 11.67
N PHE A 26 7.11 24.12 12.33
CA PHE A 26 5.66 24.37 12.21
C PHE A 26 5.30 25.60 11.35
N GLY A 27 6.28 26.43 10.99
CA GLY A 27 6.08 27.62 10.16
C GLY A 27 5.50 28.85 10.87
N TYR A 28 5.24 28.76 12.18
CA TYR A 28 4.68 29.85 12.97
C TYR A 28 5.80 30.63 13.73
N GLU A 29 5.68 31.94 13.73
CA GLU A 29 6.51 32.77 14.64
C GLU A 29 6.08 32.56 16.10
N PRO A 30 6.98 32.64 17.08
CA PRO A 30 6.65 32.50 18.51
C PRO A 30 5.48 33.36 18.95
N CYS A 31 5.41 34.62 18.50
CA CYS A 31 4.33 35.54 18.83
C CYS A 31 2.95 35.14 18.30
N GLU A 32 2.90 34.25 17.31
CA GLU A 32 1.66 33.77 16.71
C GLU A 32 1.05 32.61 17.51
N VAL A 33 1.84 31.90 18.31
CA VAL A 33 1.42 30.69 19.04
C VAL A 33 1.37 30.88 20.55
N ILE A 34 2.25 31.71 21.14
CA ILE A 34 2.21 31.98 22.55
C ILE A 34 0.85 32.59 22.95
N GLY A 35 0.24 32.02 24.00
CA GLY A 35 -1.11 32.36 24.44
C GLY A 35 -2.23 31.62 23.74
N LYS A 36 -1.94 30.73 22.76
CA LYS A 36 -2.94 29.90 22.11
C LYS A 36 -2.93 28.47 22.62
N PRO A 37 -4.07 27.76 22.59
CA PRO A 37 -4.14 26.34 22.91
C PRO A 37 -3.33 25.51 21.92
N MET A 38 -2.55 24.55 22.39
CA MET A 38 -1.78 23.65 21.53
C MET A 38 -2.68 22.78 20.62
N LEU A 39 -3.91 22.49 21.07
CA LEU A 39 -4.86 21.67 20.32
C LEU A 39 -5.31 22.32 19.01
N ASP A 40 -5.21 23.66 18.89
CA ASP A 40 -5.54 24.38 17.66
C ASP A 40 -4.60 24.02 16.49
N PHE A 41 -3.44 23.45 16.79
CA PHE A 41 -2.41 23.09 15.82
C PHE A 41 -2.32 21.58 15.56
N VAL A 42 -3.04 20.77 16.34
CA VAL A 42 -3.08 19.31 16.18
C VAL A 42 -3.96 18.96 15.00
N TYR A 43 -3.55 17.97 14.20
CA TYR A 43 -4.38 17.44 13.11
C TYR A 43 -5.67 16.84 13.68
N LYS A 44 -6.81 17.19 13.08
CA LYS A 44 -8.15 16.97 13.66
C LYS A 44 -8.41 15.51 14.09
N GLU A 45 -7.94 14.54 13.29
CA GLU A 45 -8.14 13.13 13.61
C GLU A 45 -7.26 12.63 14.78
N ASP A 46 -6.23 13.40 15.16
CA ASP A 46 -5.30 13.03 16.22
C ASP A 46 -5.60 13.75 17.56
N LEU A 47 -6.71 14.48 17.64
CA LEU A 47 -7.11 15.20 18.85
C LEU A 47 -7.35 14.25 20.03
N GLU A 48 -8.08 13.15 19.79
CA GLU A 48 -8.44 12.18 20.83
C GLU A 48 -7.19 11.49 21.41
N ILE A 49 -6.31 10.99 20.55
CA ILE A 49 -5.04 10.35 20.99
C ILE A 49 -4.11 11.33 21.71
N THR A 50 -4.17 12.63 21.33
CA THR A 50 -3.37 13.68 21.97
C THR A 50 -3.90 13.97 23.38
N LEU A 51 -5.22 14.06 23.55
CA LEU A 51 -5.85 14.26 24.85
C LEU A 51 -5.59 13.08 25.79
N ASP A 52 -5.70 11.83 25.32
CA ASP A 52 -5.38 10.62 26.09
C ASP A 52 -3.92 10.63 26.58
N ALA A 53 -2.99 11.03 25.70
CA ALA A 53 -1.59 11.15 26.07
C ALA A 53 -1.36 12.24 27.15
N VAL A 54 -2.06 13.37 27.05
CA VAL A 54 -2.03 14.45 28.05
C VAL A 54 -2.58 13.99 29.40
N ASP A 55 -3.75 13.33 29.41
CA ASP A 55 -4.38 12.85 30.63
C ASP A 55 -3.54 11.79 31.35
N THR A 56 -2.90 10.91 30.58
CA THR A 56 -1.95 9.92 31.12
C THR A 56 -0.76 10.60 31.82
N LEU A 57 -0.22 11.68 31.23
CA LEU A 57 0.88 12.43 31.82
C LEU A 57 0.47 13.18 33.10
N LEU A 58 -0.73 13.77 33.13
CA LEU A 58 -1.24 14.51 34.27
C LEU A 58 -1.61 13.62 35.45
N SER A 59 -2.00 12.37 35.20
CA SER A 59 -2.32 11.36 36.22
C SER A 59 -1.08 10.65 36.80
N GLY A 60 0.14 11.14 36.48
CA GLY A 60 1.39 10.56 36.95
C GLY A 60 1.83 9.29 36.20
N GLY A 61 1.15 8.95 35.11
CA GLY A 61 1.56 7.90 34.19
C GLY A 61 2.77 8.31 33.34
N SER A 62 3.50 7.31 32.83
CA SER A 62 4.65 7.56 31.97
C SER A 62 4.27 7.25 30.52
N LYS A 63 3.97 8.26 29.72
CA LYS A 63 4.06 8.21 28.26
C LYS A 63 5.13 9.23 27.82
N PRO A 64 6.42 8.93 28.04
CA PRO A 64 7.50 9.89 27.79
C PRO A 64 7.67 10.20 26.29
N ARG A 65 7.10 9.38 25.42
CA ARG A 65 7.14 9.55 23.96
C ARG A 65 5.81 9.14 23.34
N PHE A 66 5.28 9.97 22.42
CA PHE A 66 4.15 9.66 21.56
C PHE A 66 4.28 10.37 20.22
N GLU A 67 3.63 9.82 19.21
CA GLU A 67 3.62 10.39 17.86
C GLU A 67 2.21 10.87 17.54
N ASN A 68 2.11 12.07 16.94
CA ASN A 68 0.87 12.57 16.35
C ASN A 68 1.18 13.50 15.18
N ARG A 69 0.12 13.89 14.46
CA ARG A 69 0.21 14.84 13.34
C ARG A 69 -0.17 16.24 13.78
N TRP A 70 0.55 17.21 13.23
CA TRP A 70 0.30 18.62 13.43
C TRP A 70 0.12 19.32 12.09
N VAL A 71 -0.57 20.48 12.10
CA VAL A 71 -0.80 21.29 10.91
C VAL A 71 0.12 22.50 10.95
N ARG A 72 0.95 22.64 9.92
CA ARG A 72 1.83 23.80 9.72
C ARG A 72 1.03 25.03 9.32
N LYS A 73 1.65 26.19 9.40
CA LYS A 73 1.07 27.47 8.95
C LYS A 73 0.66 27.47 7.46
N ASP A 74 1.37 26.73 6.64
CA ASP A 74 1.08 26.56 5.20
C ASP A 74 0.00 25.51 4.91
N GLY A 75 -0.57 24.89 5.96
CA GLY A 75 -1.58 23.83 5.84
C GLY A 75 -1.01 22.43 5.63
N GLN A 76 0.30 22.25 5.50
CA GLN A 76 0.90 20.92 5.40
C GLN A 76 0.83 20.17 6.72
N VAL A 77 0.71 18.85 6.64
CA VAL A 77 0.69 17.96 7.82
C VAL A 77 2.11 17.46 8.08
N VAL A 78 2.57 17.61 9.32
CA VAL A 78 3.86 17.09 9.82
C VAL A 78 3.64 16.04 10.87
N HIS A 79 4.50 15.01 10.87
CA HIS A 79 4.51 13.97 11.88
C HIS A 79 5.54 14.33 12.97
N ILE A 80 5.08 14.41 14.21
CA ILE A 80 5.94 14.81 15.33
C ILE A 80 6.05 13.67 16.33
N LEU A 81 7.28 13.37 16.72
CA LEU A 81 7.59 12.56 17.88
C LEU A 81 7.81 13.49 19.06
N TRP A 82 6.94 13.39 20.03
CA TRP A 82 6.99 14.17 21.25
C TRP A 82 7.72 13.44 22.36
N SER A 83 8.60 14.17 23.04
CA SER A 83 9.13 13.81 24.36
C SER A 83 8.63 14.82 25.38
N VAL A 84 7.78 14.40 26.31
CA VAL A 84 7.07 15.31 27.21
C VAL A 84 7.37 14.96 28.66
N ARG A 85 7.58 16.01 29.48
CA ARG A 85 7.69 15.90 30.93
C ARG A 85 6.80 16.94 31.60
N TRP A 86 6.15 16.50 32.67
CA TRP A 86 5.45 17.39 33.59
C TRP A 86 6.41 17.92 34.66
N SER A 87 6.31 19.19 35.01
CA SER A 87 7.04 19.82 36.10
C SER A 87 6.08 20.23 37.21
N ASP A 88 6.06 19.44 38.30
CA ASP A 88 5.19 19.71 39.44
C ASP A 88 5.50 21.05 40.13
N SER A 89 6.78 21.41 40.20
CA SER A 89 7.23 22.66 40.83
C SER A 89 6.78 23.92 40.09
N HIS A 90 6.68 23.84 38.75
CA HIS A 90 6.36 24.99 37.92
C HIS A 90 4.98 24.90 37.28
N GLN A 91 4.30 23.75 37.42
CA GLN A 91 2.99 23.48 36.86
C GLN A 91 2.92 23.65 35.33
N PHE A 92 4.00 23.26 34.64
CA PHE A 92 4.14 23.29 33.18
C PHE A 92 4.48 21.92 32.59
N ARG A 93 4.07 21.71 31.36
CA ARG A 93 4.58 20.62 30.51
C ARG A 93 5.70 21.18 29.64
N ILE A 94 6.86 20.53 29.71
CA ILE A 94 7.98 20.81 28.83
C ILE A 94 7.99 19.69 27.78
N ALA A 95 7.89 20.05 26.53
CA ALA A 95 7.83 19.15 25.42
C ALA A 95 8.92 19.44 24.38
N VAL A 96 9.52 18.40 23.86
CA VAL A 96 10.45 18.44 22.74
C VAL A 96 9.77 17.80 21.55
N ALA A 97 9.67 18.56 20.46
CA ALA A 97 9.11 18.14 19.18
C ALA A 97 10.25 17.75 18.24
N HIS A 98 10.27 16.50 17.82
CA HIS A 98 11.16 16.00 16.78
C HIS A 98 10.35 15.75 15.51
N ASP A 99 10.68 16.43 14.41
CA ASP A 99 10.02 16.19 13.13
C ASP A 99 10.49 14.86 12.53
N ILE A 100 9.54 13.91 12.43
CA ILE A 100 9.76 12.58 11.85
C ILE A 100 9.08 12.40 10.49
N THR A 101 8.67 13.50 9.85
CA THR A 101 7.91 13.45 8.58
C THR A 101 8.70 12.74 7.49
N GLU A 102 9.98 13.08 7.33
CA GLU A 102 10.85 12.41 6.35
C GLU A 102 11.03 10.92 6.69
N ARG A 103 11.24 10.60 7.97
CA ARG A 103 11.33 9.18 8.40
C ARG A 103 10.05 8.42 8.03
N LYS A 104 8.86 8.97 8.30
CA LYS A 104 7.57 8.34 7.95
C LYS A 104 7.38 8.20 6.44
N LYS A 105 7.83 9.18 5.65
CA LYS A 105 7.84 9.06 4.19
C LYS A 105 8.73 7.90 3.72
N PHE A 106 9.95 7.82 4.23
CA PHE A 106 10.87 6.73 3.89
C PHE A 106 10.35 5.36 4.35
N GLU A 107 9.81 5.26 5.56
CA GLU A 107 9.18 4.03 6.06
C GLU A 107 8.05 3.57 5.12
N LYS A 108 7.18 4.50 4.70
CA LYS A 108 6.09 4.21 3.76
C LYS A 108 6.61 3.81 2.37
N GLN A 109 7.66 4.48 1.87
CA GLN A 109 8.30 4.11 0.61
C GLN A 109 8.95 2.73 0.69
N LEU A 110 9.65 2.42 1.77
CA LEU A 110 10.24 1.10 2.01
C LEU A 110 9.16 0.01 2.06
N GLN A 111 8.06 0.24 2.78
CA GLN A 111 6.93 -0.69 2.82
C GLN A 111 6.33 -0.90 1.42
N HIS A 112 6.20 0.17 0.64
CA HIS A 112 5.72 0.07 -0.74
C HIS A 112 6.69 -0.73 -1.60
N MET A 113 8.00 -0.47 -1.51
CA MET A 113 9.03 -1.21 -2.26
C MET A 113 9.08 -2.69 -1.89
N VAL A 114 8.88 -3.02 -0.61
CA VAL A 114 8.87 -4.41 -0.13
C VAL A 114 7.64 -5.18 -0.64
N GLY A 115 6.50 -4.50 -0.81
CA GLY A 115 5.24 -5.13 -1.20
C GLY A 115 4.93 -5.09 -2.70
N HIS A 116 5.69 -4.32 -3.50
CA HIS A 116 5.36 -4.12 -4.91
C HIS A 116 6.53 -4.50 -5.82
N ASP A 117 6.19 -4.96 -7.02
CA ASP A 117 7.15 -5.19 -8.11
C ASP A 117 7.64 -3.84 -8.66
N GLN A 118 8.96 -3.64 -8.66
CA GLN A 118 9.58 -2.35 -8.98
C GLN A 118 9.39 -1.94 -10.45
N LEU A 119 9.18 -2.90 -11.34
CA LEU A 119 9.02 -2.63 -12.76
C LEU A 119 7.59 -2.20 -13.08
N THR A 120 6.59 -2.95 -12.58
CA THR A 120 5.18 -2.79 -12.96
C THR A 120 4.36 -2.00 -11.96
N GLY A 121 4.87 -1.80 -10.74
CA GLY A 121 4.12 -1.17 -9.63
C GLY A 121 3.00 -2.05 -9.06
N LEU A 122 2.80 -3.25 -9.56
CA LEU A 122 1.81 -4.20 -9.06
C LEU A 122 2.24 -4.81 -7.72
N PRO A 123 1.31 -5.32 -6.89
CA PRO A 123 1.63 -6.25 -5.82
C PRO A 123 2.61 -7.33 -6.28
N ASN A 124 3.71 -7.48 -5.54
CA ASN A 124 4.66 -8.56 -5.76
C ASN A 124 4.17 -9.87 -5.11
N ARG A 125 4.95 -10.94 -5.26
CA ARG A 125 4.62 -12.26 -4.70
C ARG A 125 4.27 -12.21 -3.21
N MET A 126 5.03 -11.44 -2.42
CA MET A 126 4.82 -11.38 -0.96
C MET A 126 3.48 -10.73 -0.61
N LEU A 127 3.19 -9.57 -1.19
CA LEU A 127 1.92 -8.85 -0.95
C LEU A 127 0.72 -9.61 -1.54
N LEU A 128 0.91 -10.33 -2.65
CA LEU A 128 -0.14 -11.20 -3.21
C LEU A 128 -0.51 -12.32 -2.24
N LEU A 129 0.47 -13.05 -1.69
CA LEU A 129 0.22 -14.12 -0.72
C LEU A 129 -0.52 -13.60 0.52
N ASP A 130 -0.09 -12.48 1.07
CA ASP A 130 -0.77 -11.84 2.21
C ASP A 130 -2.23 -11.49 1.88
N ARG A 131 -2.49 -10.93 0.70
CA ARG A 131 -3.87 -10.60 0.25
C ARG A 131 -4.73 -11.84 0.04
N ILE A 132 -4.17 -12.90 -0.56
CA ILE A 132 -4.89 -14.18 -0.73
C ILE A 132 -5.26 -14.75 0.63
N GLN A 133 -4.32 -14.84 1.57
CA GLN A 133 -4.55 -15.36 2.91
C GLN A 133 -5.59 -14.53 3.69
N SER A 134 -5.48 -13.21 3.63
CA SER A 134 -6.46 -12.30 4.24
C SER A 134 -7.85 -12.47 3.64
N THR A 135 -7.94 -12.69 2.32
CA THR A 135 -9.21 -12.90 1.61
C THR A 135 -9.81 -14.26 1.93
N LEU A 136 -8.99 -15.33 1.99
CA LEU A 136 -9.42 -16.67 2.41
C LEU A 136 -10.02 -16.65 3.82
N THR A 137 -9.36 -15.97 4.76
CA THR A 137 -9.88 -15.84 6.13
C THR A 137 -11.24 -15.15 6.18
N LYS A 138 -11.49 -14.16 5.31
CA LYS A 138 -12.78 -13.48 5.20
C LYS A 138 -13.80 -14.36 4.47
N ALA A 139 -13.40 -15.06 3.42
CA ALA A 139 -14.24 -15.94 2.62
C ALA A 139 -14.82 -17.08 3.48
N ASP A 140 -13.98 -17.71 4.31
CA ASP A 140 -14.39 -18.75 5.25
C ASP A 140 -15.48 -18.23 6.22
N ARG A 141 -15.29 -17.03 6.80
CA ARG A 141 -16.25 -16.43 7.73
C ARG A 141 -17.56 -16.01 7.08
N GLN A 142 -17.52 -15.55 5.85
CA GLN A 142 -18.67 -14.99 5.12
C GLN A 142 -19.29 -15.98 4.14
N GLN A 143 -18.72 -17.17 3.98
CA GLN A 143 -19.07 -18.17 2.97
C GLN A 143 -19.13 -17.61 1.55
N VAL A 144 -18.12 -16.82 1.19
CA VAL A 144 -17.99 -16.18 -0.12
C VAL A 144 -16.89 -16.87 -0.91
N GLU A 145 -17.13 -17.14 -2.18
CA GLU A 145 -16.15 -17.73 -3.08
C GLU A 145 -15.07 -16.72 -3.47
N LEU A 146 -13.85 -17.21 -3.70
CA LEU A 146 -12.77 -16.49 -4.36
C LEU A 146 -12.14 -17.35 -5.46
N SER A 147 -11.56 -16.72 -6.45
CA SER A 147 -10.86 -17.44 -7.53
C SER A 147 -9.51 -16.77 -7.82
N LEU A 148 -8.54 -17.61 -8.13
CA LEU A 148 -7.23 -17.20 -8.62
C LEU A 148 -7.14 -17.49 -10.11
N LEU A 149 -6.62 -16.54 -10.88
CA LEU A 149 -6.22 -16.71 -12.26
C LEU A 149 -4.70 -16.61 -12.33
N PHE A 150 -4.04 -17.70 -12.68
CA PHE A 150 -2.62 -17.70 -13.00
C PHE A 150 -2.45 -17.43 -14.49
N ILE A 151 -1.67 -16.42 -14.85
CA ILE A 151 -1.54 -15.90 -16.21
C ILE A 151 -0.08 -15.91 -16.62
N ASP A 152 0.22 -16.48 -17.77
CA ASP A 152 1.53 -16.50 -18.41
C ASP A 152 1.40 -16.02 -19.86
N PHE A 153 2.33 -15.17 -20.30
CA PHE A 153 2.32 -14.59 -21.64
C PHE A 153 3.08 -15.47 -22.64
N ASP A 154 2.35 -16.04 -23.58
CA ASP A 154 2.94 -16.88 -24.63
C ASP A 154 3.78 -16.02 -25.58
N GLY A 155 5.04 -16.41 -25.80
CA GLY A 155 5.95 -15.70 -26.71
C GLY A 155 6.69 -14.49 -26.11
N PHE A 156 6.61 -14.25 -24.80
CA PHE A 156 7.32 -13.13 -24.16
C PHE A 156 8.85 -13.22 -24.29
N LYS A 157 9.40 -14.45 -24.22
CA LYS A 157 10.83 -14.66 -24.38
C LYS A 157 11.30 -14.25 -25.78
N GLU A 158 10.55 -14.58 -26.83
CA GLU A 158 10.84 -14.21 -28.21
C GLU A 158 10.88 -12.70 -28.42
N VAL A 159 10.06 -11.94 -27.66
CA VAL A 159 10.10 -10.48 -27.66
C VAL A 159 11.41 -9.97 -27.07
N ASN A 160 11.84 -10.52 -25.92
CA ASN A 160 13.13 -10.17 -25.33
C ASN A 160 14.31 -10.49 -26.26
N ASP A 161 14.27 -11.68 -26.88
CA ASP A 161 15.35 -12.14 -27.77
C ASP A 161 15.41 -11.29 -29.06
N SER A 162 14.27 -10.79 -29.56
CA SER A 162 14.19 -10.03 -30.82
C SER A 162 14.36 -8.52 -30.63
N TYR A 163 13.84 -7.94 -29.54
CA TYR A 163 13.75 -6.49 -29.31
C TYR A 163 14.51 -6.01 -28.08
N GLY A 164 15.13 -6.92 -27.32
CA GLY A 164 15.90 -6.64 -26.14
C GLY A 164 15.06 -6.45 -24.86
N HIS A 165 15.73 -6.59 -23.72
CA HIS A 165 15.08 -6.55 -22.40
C HIS A 165 14.37 -5.23 -22.09
N GLN A 166 14.85 -4.08 -22.62
CA GLN A 166 14.17 -2.80 -22.39
C GLN A 166 12.78 -2.74 -23.05
N CYS A 167 12.63 -3.35 -24.23
CA CYS A 167 11.32 -3.49 -24.88
C CYS A 167 10.43 -4.44 -24.06
N GLY A 168 10.95 -5.56 -23.59
CA GLY A 168 10.25 -6.48 -22.71
C GLY A 168 9.79 -5.84 -21.39
N ASP A 169 10.61 -5.01 -20.77
CA ASP A 169 10.25 -4.27 -19.56
C ASP A 169 9.06 -3.32 -19.79
N ARG A 170 9.08 -2.56 -20.89
CA ARG A 170 7.94 -1.69 -21.25
C ARG A 170 6.70 -2.47 -21.61
N LEU A 171 6.87 -3.62 -22.25
CA LEU A 171 5.76 -4.54 -22.51
C LEU A 171 5.13 -5.05 -21.22
N LEU A 172 5.93 -5.46 -20.22
CA LEU A 172 5.43 -5.87 -18.90
C LEU A 172 4.66 -4.75 -18.19
N GLN A 173 5.12 -3.51 -18.32
CA GLN A 173 4.38 -2.36 -17.79
C GLN A 173 3.04 -2.14 -18.50
N ALA A 174 3.01 -2.29 -19.82
CA ALA A 174 1.78 -2.19 -20.60
C ALA A 174 0.81 -3.33 -20.31
N ILE A 175 1.32 -4.56 -20.14
CA ILE A 175 0.57 -5.73 -19.70
C ILE A 175 -0.08 -5.46 -18.34
N ALA A 176 0.69 -4.99 -17.36
CA ALA A 176 0.21 -4.68 -16.01
C ALA A 176 -0.96 -3.69 -16.05
N ALA A 177 -0.82 -2.60 -16.79
CA ALA A 177 -1.89 -1.61 -16.96
C ALA A 177 -3.15 -2.20 -17.63
N ARG A 178 -2.97 -3.05 -18.64
CA ARG A 178 -4.07 -3.71 -19.35
C ARG A 178 -4.82 -4.70 -18.45
N LEU A 179 -4.10 -5.51 -17.68
CA LEU A 179 -4.69 -6.44 -16.72
C LEU A 179 -5.50 -5.70 -15.64
N GLN A 180 -4.96 -4.58 -15.11
CA GLN A 180 -5.69 -3.74 -14.15
C GLN A 180 -6.99 -3.16 -14.74
N GLY A 181 -6.99 -2.80 -16.03
CA GLY A 181 -8.20 -2.33 -16.74
C GLY A 181 -9.25 -3.42 -16.98
N CYS A 182 -8.89 -4.70 -16.86
CA CYS A 182 -9.81 -5.82 -17.04
C CYS A 182 -10.61 -6.17 -15.78
N VAL A 183 -10.12 -5.81 -14.59
CA VAL A 183 -10.67 -6.21 -13.29
C VAL A 183 -11.28 -5.03 -12.56
N ARG A 184 -12.00 -5.30 -11.47
CA ARG A 184 -12.62 -4.26 -10.61
C ARG A 184 -11.58 -3.73 -9.62
N GLY A 185 -11.82 -2.55 -9.06
CA GLY A 185 -10.96 -1.97 -8.01
C GLY A 185 -10.88 -2.79 -6.71
N SER A 186 -11.83 -3.70 -6.49
CA SER A 186 -11.82 -4.66 -5.38
C SER A 186 -10.90 -5.87 -5.63
N ASP A 187 -10.67 -6.22 -6.90
CA ASP A 187 -9.83 -7.36 -7.26
C ASP A 187 -8.34 -6.99 -7.18
N THR A 188 -7.48 -7.98 -7.11
CA THR A 188 -6.05 -7.74 -7.04
C THR A 188 -5.35 -8.35 -8.25
N VAL A 189 -4.58 -7.54 -8.96
CA VAL A 189 -3.61 -8.00 -9.96
C VAL A 189 -2.23 -7.88 -9.35
N GLY A 190 -1.39 -8.90 -9.52
CA GLY A 190 0.00 -8.87 -9.08
C GLY A 190 0.93 -9.63 -10.01
N ARG A 191 2.24 -9.39 -9.87
CA ARG A 191 3.28 -10.04 -10.66
C ARG A 191 4.12 -10.94 -9.77
N LEU A 192 4.27 -12.21 -10.17
CA LEU A 192 5.06 -13.20 -9.43
C LEU A 192 6.54 -13.14 -9.78
N GLY A 193 6.85 -12.82 -11.04
CA GLY A 193 8.19 -12.70 -11.62
C GLY A 193 8.14 -12.99 -13.12
N GLY A 194 9.17 -12.57 -13.87
CA GLY A 194 9.19 -12.77 -15.32
C GLY A 194 7.93 -12.23 -15.99
N ASP A 195 7.25 -13.08 -16.76
CA ASP A 195 5.99 -12.85 -17.46
C ASP A 195 4.76 -13.48 -16.76
N GLU A 196 4.92 -13.91 -15.49
CA GLU A 196 3.88 -14.53 -14.69
C GLU A 196 3.11 -13.48 -13.86
N PHE A 197 1.80 -13.45 -14.04
CA PHE A 197 0.87 -12.61 -13.29
C PHE A 197 -0.18 -13.48 -12.58
N LEU A 198 -0.71 -12.93 -11.50
CA LEU A 198 -1.79 -13.57 -10.77
C LEU A 198 -2.90 -12.55 -10.50
N VAL A 199 -4.14 -12.97 -10.73
CA VAL A 199 -5.33 -12.17 -10.44
C VAL A 199 -6.13 -12.87 -9.35
N LEU A 200 -6.40 -12.14 -8.26
CA LEU A 200 -7.29 -12.56 -7.20
C LEU A 200 -8.63 -11.88 -7.40
N LEU A 201 -9.64 -12.69 -7.67
CA LEU A 201 -11.04 -12.28 -7.76
C LEU A 201 -11.78 -12.68 -6.49
N HIS A 202 -12.51 -11.77 -5.88
CA HIS A 202 -13.28 -12.09 -4.67
C HIS A 202 -14.72 -11.55 -4.76
N GLY A 203 -15.62 -12.19 -4.00
CA GLY A 203 -17.03 -11.81 -3.99
C GLY A 203 -17.75 -12.13 -5.31
N ILE A 204 -17.28 -13.14 -6.05
CA ILE A 204 -17.91 -13.62 -7.28
C ILE A 204 -18.70 -14.86 -6.93
N SER A 205 -20.02 -14.76 -7.00
CA SER A 205 -20.96 -15.85 -6.63
C SER A 205 -21.21 -16.86 -7.76
N LEU A 206 -20.73 -16.60 -8.97
CA LEU A 206 -20.98 -17.47 -10.12
C LEU A 206 -19.66 -17.77 -10.87
N ARG A 207 -19.35 -19.05 -11.05
CA ARG A 207 -18.22 -19.51 -11.89
C ARG A 207 -18.23 -18.89 -13.29
N SER A 208 -19.43 -18.65 -13.86
CA SER A 208 -19.57 -17.99 -15.17
C SER A 208 -18.95 -16.60 -15.19
N ASP A 209 -18.92 -15.87 -14.09
CA ASP A 209 -18.38 -14.51 -14.03
C ASP A 209 -16.86 -14.52 -13.88
N VAL A 210 -16.29 -15.56 -13.23
CA VAL A 210 -14.84 -15.82 -13.25
C VAL A 210 -14.37 -16.07 -14.67
N HIS A 211 -15.03 -16.99 -15.38
CA HIS A 211 -14.74 -17.27 -16.78
C HIS A 211 -14.92 -16.07 -17.70
N LYS A 212 -15.94 -15.23 -17.49
CA LYS A 212 -16.11 -13.97 -18.24
C LYS A 212 -14.95 -13.01 -18.03
N THR A 213 -14.47 -12.90 -16.78
CA THR A 213 -13.31 -12.05 -16.47
C THR A 213 -12.04 -12.62 -17.11
N ALA A 214 -11.80 -13.92 -17.01
CA ALA A 214 -10.67 -14.57 -17.64
C ALA A 214 -10.70 -14.41 -19.17
N GLU A 215 -11.87 -14.59 -19.81
CA GLU A 215 -12.04 -14.41 -21.24
C GLU A 215 -11.89 -12.95 -21.69
N LYS A 216 -12.32 -11.98 -20.86
CA LYS A 216 -12.05 -10.57 -21.09
C LYS A 216 -10.55 -10.31 -21.09
N ILE A 217 -9.83 -10.81 -20.07
CA ILE A 217 -8.37 -10.71 -19.98
C ILE A 217 -7.71 -11.30 -21.23
N ARG A 218 -8.08 -12.52 -21.60
CA ARG A 218 -7.53 -13.21 -22.78
C ARG A 218 -7.70 -12.38 -24.05
N LYS A 219 -8.92 -11.87 -24.32
CA LYS A 219 -9.22 -11.06 -25.51
C LYS A 219 -8.50 -9.72 -25.51
N GLU A 220 -8.44 -9.05 -24.37
CA GLU A 220 -7.73 -7.79 -24.27
C GLU A 220 -6.22 -7.97 -24.45
N CYS A 221 -5.64 -9.05 -23.90
CA CYS A 221 -4.21 -9.36 -24.07
C CYS A 221 -3.87 -9.84 -25.49
N GLU A 222 -4.82 -10.34 -26.27
CA GLU A 222 -4.63 -10.68 -27.67
C GLU A 222 -4.54 -9.43 -28.58
N GLN A 223 -5.02 -8.27 -28.10
CA GLN A 223 -4.85 -7.00 -28.81
C GLN A 223 -3.39 -6.58 -28.80
N ALA A 224 -2.91 -6.06 -29.94
CA ALA A 224 -1.53 -5.62 -30.09
C ALA A 224 -1.11 -4.63 -28.99
N PHE A 225 0.11 -4.78 -28.53
CA PHE A 225 0.79 -3.81 -27.67
C PHE A 225 1.68 -2.90 -28.52
N VAL A 226 1.43 -1.63 -28.48
CA VAL A 226 2.28 -0.64 -29.16
C VAL A 226 3.35 -0.18 -28.18
N ILE A 227 4.57 -0.64 -28.40
CA ILE A 227 5.74 -0.29 -27.58
C ILE A 227 6.75 0.42 -28.48
N ASP A 228 6.97 1.71 -28.23
CA ASP A 228 7.74 2.57 -29.12
C ASP A 228 7.20 2.51 -30.57
N GLU A 229 8.00 2.05 -31.52
CA GLU A 229 7.63 1.91 -32.94
C GLU A 229 7.17 0.48 -33.28
N HIS A 230 7.12 -0.43 -32.32
CA HIS A 230 6.81 -1.84 -32.52
C HIS A 230 5.37 -2.17 -32.12
N SER A 231 4.69 -2.91 -32.99
CA SER A 231 3.38 -3.51 -32.69
C SER A 231 3.59 -4.99 -32.35
N LEU A 232 3.52 -5.29 -31.06
CA LEU A 232 3.78 -6.63 -30.53
C LEU A 232 2.46 -7.35 -30.26
N GLN A 233 2.35 -8.58 -30.75
CA GLN A 233 1.18 -9.42 -30.54
C GLN A 233 1.57 -10.65 -29.72
N LEU A 234 0.93 -10.81 -28.58
CA LEU A 234 1.10 -11.95 -27.69
C LEU A 234 -0.26 -12.58 -27.41
N SER A 235 -0.24 -13.81 -26.93
CA SER A 235 -1.40 -14.45 -26.33
C SER A 235 -1.15 -14.76 -24.87
N VAL A 236 -2.16 -15.26 -24.18
CA VAL A 236 -2.05 -15.62 -22.76
C VAL A 236 -2.62 -17.01 -22.50
N SER A 237 -1.92 -17.76 -21.68
CA SER A 237 -2.40 -18.99 -21.08
C SER A 237 -2.88 -18.71 -19.67
N ILE A 238 -4.12 -19.06 -19.34
CA ILE A 238 -4.76 -18.75 -18.07
C ILE A 238 -5.23 -20.05 -17.40
N GLY A 239 -4.79 -20.26 -16.17
CA GLY A 239 -5.30 -21.31 -15.30
C GLY A 239 -6.16 -20.73 -14.19
N ILE A 240 -7.28 -21.37 -13.89
CA ILE A 240 -8.23 -20.94 -12.85
C ILE A 240 -8.26 -21.94 -11.71
N ALA A 241 -8.22 -21.45 -10.47
CA ALA A 241 -8.53 -22.24 -9.29
C ALA A 241 -9.49 -21.48 -8.38
N SER A 242 -10.52 -22.17 -7.88
CA SER A 242 -11.56 -21.57 -7.05
C SER A 242 -11.62 -22.20 -5.65
N TYR A 243 -11.74 -21.35 -4.63
CA TYR A 243 -12.02 -21.76 -3.24
C TYR A 243 -13.53 -21.91 -3.03
N PRO A 244 -14.01 -22.92 -2.30
CA PRO A 244 -13.19 -23.95 -1.60
C PRO A 244 -12.88 -25.20 -2.42
N GLU A 245 -13.42 -25.36 -3.62
CA GLU A 245 -13.41 -26.61 -4.38
C GLU A 245 -12.01 -27.10 -4.79
N MET A 246 -11.11 -26.16 -5.12
CA MET A 246 -9.79 -26.47 -5.66
C MET A 246 -8.65 -26.15 -4.67
N GLY A 247 -8.96 -25.99 -3.39
CA GLY A 247 -7.94 -25.81 -2.36
C GLY A 247 -8.47 -25.14 -1.09
N GLU A 248 -7.87 -25.47 0.04
CA GLU A 248 -8.24 -24.95 1.37
C GLU A 248 -7.32 -23.83 1.84
N ASN A 249 -6.19 -23.63 1.15
CA ASN A 249 -5.18 -22.61 1.49
C ASN A 249 -4.57 -22.00 0.24
N GLU A 250 -3.80 -20.92 0.43
CA GLU A 250 -3.19 -20.16 -0.65
C GLU A 250 -2.24 -21.00 -1.51
N GLN A 251 -1.49 -21.91 -0.91
CA GLN A 251 -0.51 -22.73 -1.63
C GLN A 251 -1.18 -23.71 -2.59
N GLN A 252 -2.25 -24.38 -2.12
CA GLN A 252 -3.01 -25.31 -2.94
C GLN A 252 -3.70 -24.60 -4.11
N LEU A 253 -4.33 -23.45 -3.85
CA LEU A 253 -5.00 -22.67 -4.89
C LEU A 253 -4.02 -22.19 -5.97
N ILE A 254 -2.87 -21.66 -5.57
CA ILE A 254 -1.83 -21.22 -6.52
C ILE A 254 -1.32 -22.42 -7.32
N GLN A 255 -1.04 -23.53 -6.66
CA GLN A 255 -0.58 -24.75 -7.34
C GLN A 255 -1.58 -25.28 -8.37
N HIS A 256 -2.88 -25.30 -8.04
CA HIS A 256 -3.90 -25.75 -8.99
C HIS A 256 -4.07 -24.76 -10.14
N ALA A 257 -4.05 -23.45 -9.89
CA ALA A 257 -4.11 -22.45 -10.94
C ALA A 257 -2.88 -22.52 -11.87
N ASP A 258 -1.67 -22.71 -11.33
CA ASP A 258 -0.43 -22.91 -12.09
C ASP A 258 -0.50 -24.18 -12.95
N GLN A 259 -0.93 -25.32 -12.38
CA GLN A 259 -1.10 -26.55 -13.13
C GLN A 259 -2.11 -26.41 -14.28
N ALA A 260 -3.23 -25.72 -14.06
CA ALA A 260 -4.22 -25.43 -15.08
C ALA A 260 -3.63 -24.53 -16.19
N MET A 261 -2.89 -23.49 -15.83
CA MET A 261 -2.18 -22.63 -16.78
C MET A 261 -1.16 -23.43 -17.61
N TYR A 262 -0.40 -24.32 -16.98
CA TYR A 262 0.55 -25.18 -17.69
C TYR A 262 -0.15 -26.12 -18.69
N VAL A 263 -1.34 -26.66 -18.35
CA VAL A 263 -2.17 -27.43 -19.29
C VAL A 263 -2.62 -26.55 -20.45
N ALA A 264 -3.05 -25.31 -20.20
CA ALA A 264 -3.41 -24.34 -21.23
C ALA A 264 -2.24 -24.12 -22.21
N LYS A 265 -1.04 -23.90 -21.68
CA LYS A 265 0.18 -23.65 -22.46
C LYS A 265 0.56 -24.83 -23.33
N ASN A 266 0.58 -26.06 -22.76
CA ASN A 266 0.91 -27.29 -23.51
C ASN A 266 -0.13 -27.66 -24.58
N ALA A 267 -1.35 -27.24 -24.43
CA ALA A 267 -2.40 -27.47 -25.43
C ALA A 267 -2.39 -26.46 -26.59
N GLY A 268 -1.32 -25.62 -26.69
CA GLY A 268 -1.11 -24.67 -27.78
C GLY A 268 -1.28 -23.20 -27.38
N GLY A 269 -1.41 -22.89 -26.08
CA GLY A 269 -1.56 -21.52 -25.58
C GLY A 269 -2.90 -20.86 -25.93
N ASN A 270 -3.00 -19.54 -25.65
CA ASN A 270 -4.16 -18.67 -25.92
C ASN A 270 -5.50 -19.26 -25.44
N ARG A 271 -5.54 -19.79 -24.24
CA ARG A 271 -6.73 -20.45 -23.68
C ARG A 271 -6.82 -20.40 -22.17
N ILE A 272 -7.97 -20.77 -21.68
CA ILE A 272 -8.34 -20.83 -20.27
C ILE A 272 -8.61 -22.29 -19.88
N VAL A 273 -8.08 -22.75 -18.76
CA VAL A 273 -8.32 -24.06 -18.16
C VAL A 273 -8.74 -23.92 -16.71
#